data_686d55f9729b3895db2f81c216a75992
#
_entry.id   686d55f9729b3895db2f81c216a75992
#
_cell.length_a   1.000
_cell.length_b   1.000
_cell.length_c   1.000
_cell.angle_alpha   90.00
_cell.angle_beta   90.00
_cell.angle_gamma   90.00
#
_symmetry.space_group_name_H-M   'P 1'
#
loop_
_entity.id
_entity.type
_entity.pdbx_description
1 polymer ?
#
loop_
_entity_poly.entity_id
_entity_poly.type
_entity_poly.pdbx_seq_one_letter_code
_entity_poly.pdbx_strand_id
1 'polypeptide(L)'
;VNLLNDSGILPVELDKVTQLKLNDPELAGEMQKALEAVALSRDKDMKPVTISFSGHGDHRVRIGYVVETPIWKASYRLSLGDPLAGNGGDQKGPGNIPADQQGKIQGWAIVDNQTDNDWDGVELSLVSGRPISFIEDLYQPLYVPRPTVQPDLFAGLQPRTYEDGVEQDKQALKAADFNGSADAADRDEKGARQQIDQFQEAAAAPAAAAAPQGDFAGERMNAPINLAIAAQASGAKVGEAFEYTVHDVSLARQKSSMIPILAGSIRAERLSIYNQSVLPNNPLLGARLTNTNGAYIMQGPMTVLDHGIYAGDAQILDMPPGADRLISYGVDQRMLVNVTDARENTQQLTGKIVKGVLELTDKDDFTQTFVAKNNADDAKTLLIEQPRRQGWDLITPGKPAETTDALYRFEESVPPGKSATLTVDQQHTYGQAIALLPIDASAFIVYSQNAAIPQPVKDALVKAAQFKGAVTDTERQLAQLRQDKSDLAAEQDRMRRNMSVVSPGTDYYKKLLQKLDDQETQFEKMETQEKQLVQEQQDREKAFEDYQSGLSVD
;
A
#
# COMPACT_ATOMS: atom_id res chain seq x y z
N VAL A 1 -49.09 -6.80 20.93
CA VAL A 1 -49.39 -7.64 22.11
C VAL A 1 -50.83 -8.14 21.99
N ASN A 2 -51.08 -9.42 22.30
CA ASN A 2 -52.40 -9.99 22.31
C ASN A 2 -52.88 -10.07 23.78
N LEU A 3 -53.95 -9.41 24.08
CA LEU A 3 -54.61 -9.49 25.36
C LEU A 3 -55.73 -10.54 25.30
N LEU A 4 -55.77 -11.43 26.27
CA LEU A 4 -56.84 -12.42 26.43
C LEU A 4 -57.86 -11.87 27.44
N ASN A 5 -59.10 -11.78 27.04
CA ASN A 5 -60.20 -11.44 27.93
C ASN A 5 -61.33 -12.49 27.77
N ASP A 6 -62.41 -12.37 28.55
CA ASP A 6 -63.52 -13.31 28.53
C ASP A 6 -64.26 -13.38 27.16
N SER A 7 -63.98 -12.44 26.26
CA SER A 7 -64.55 -12.36 24.90
C SER A 7 -63.59 -12.86 23.81
N GLY A 8 -62.36 -13.28 24.14
CA GLY A 8 -61.37 -13.78 23.20
C GLY A 8 -60.06 -13.01 23.20
N ILE A 9 -59.30 -13.16 22.11
CA ILE A 9 -57.98 -12.52 21.93
C ILE A 9 -58.16 -11.16 21.24
N LEU A 10 -57.72 -10.08 21.91
CA LEU A 10 -57.70 -8.72 21.38
C LEU A 10 -56.26 -8.33 21.01
N PRO A 11 -55.91 -8.12 19.74
CA PRO A 11 -54.62 -7.60 19.35
C PRO A 11 -54.53 -6.10 19.69
N VAL A 12 -53.47 -5.71 20.43
CA VAL A 12 -53.21 -4.29 20.76
C VAL A 12 -51.86 -3.91 20.18
N GLU A 13 -51.82 -2.84 19.41
CA GLU A 13 -50.59 -2.25 18.89
C GLU A 13 -49.90 -1.46 20.01
N LEU A 14 -48.63 -1.80 20.32
CA LEU A 14 -47.87 -1.22 21.45
C LEU A 14 -47.68 0.29 21.32
N ASP A 15 -47.54 0.79 20.13
CA ASP A 15 -47.38 2.22 19.79
C ASP A 15 -48.63 3.07 20.08
N LYS A 16 -49.79 2.43 20.21
CA LYS A 16 -51.09 3.07 20.56
C LYS A 16 -51.41 3.02 22.06
N VAL A 17 -50.62 2.33 22.85
CA VAL A 17 -50.82 2.22 24.31
C VAL A 17 -50.24 3.44 25.00
N THR A 18 -51.09 4.32 25.49
CA THR A 18 -50.70 5.54 26.23
C THR A 18 -50.57 5.32 27.72
N GLN A 19 -51.21 4.31 28.28
CA GLN A 19 -51.12 3.99 29.70
C GLN A 19 -51.40 2.50 29.95
N LEU A 20 -50.59 1.89 30.80
CA LEU A 20 -50.77 0.54 31.30
C LEU A 20 -50.96 0.58 32.80
N LYS A 21 -52.08 0.05 33.30
CA LYS A 21 -52.36 -0.11 34.72
C LYS A 21 -52.62 -1.56 35.04
N LEU A 22 -51.84 -2.13 35.91
CA LEU A 22 -52.04 -3.47 36.41
C LEU A 22 -53.04 -3.43 37.58
N ASN A 23 -54.02 -4.30 37.54
CA ASN A 23 -55.06 -4.39 38.60
C ASN A 23 -54.56 -5.16 39.81
N ASP A 24 -53.56 -5.97 39.68
CA ASP A 24 -52.95 -6.72 40.76
C ASP A 24 -51.87 -5.84 41.43
N PRO A 25 -51.98 -5.53 42.73
CA PRO A 25 -50.99 -4.70 43.44
C PRO A 25 -49.61 -5.35 43.58
N GLU A 26 -49.55 -6.68 43.63
CA GLU A 26 -48.31 -7.42 43.75
C GLU A 26 -47.53 -7.38 42.43
N LEU A 27 -48.19 -7.66 41.31
CA LEU A 27 -47.63 -7.52 39.96
C LEU A 27 -47.25 -6.08 39.60
N ALA A 28 -48.03 -5.08 40.05
CA ALA A 28 -47.67 -3.68 39.89
C ALA A 28 -46.39 -3.32 40.62
N GLY A 29 -46.21 -3.82 41.85
CA GLY A 29 -44.98 -3.63 42.63
C GLY A 29 -43.76 -4.33 42.06
N GLU A 30 -43.92 -5.54 41.51
CA GLU A 30 -42.85 -6.26 40.82
C GLU A 30 -42.44 -5.56 39.55
N MET A 31 -43.42 -5.08 38.74
CA MET A 31 -43.13 -4.34 37.53
C MET A 31 -42.41 -3.02 37.83
N GLN A 32 -42.80 -2.31 38.88
CA GLN A 32 -42.11 -1.08 39.29
C GLN A 32 -40.67 -1.37 39.69
N LYS A 33 -40.42 -2.42 40.45
CA LYS A 33 -39.05 -2.84 40.81
C LYS A 33 -38.22 -3.25 39.60
N ALA A 34 -38.83 -3.96 38.63
CA ALA A 34 -38.16 -4.33 37.39
C ALA A 34 -37.83 -3.11 36.53
N LEU A 35 -38.74 -2.12 36.43
CA LEU A 35 -38.50 -0.87 35.72
C LEU A 35 -37.42 -0.02 36.40
N GLU A 36 -37.39 0.04 37.74
CA GLU A 36 -36.33 0.70 38.50
C GLU A 36 -34.97 0.00 38.26
N ALA A 37 -34.93 -1.34 38.26
CA ALA A 37 -33.70 -2.09 37.98
C ALA A 37 -33.23 -1.87 36.52
N VAL A 38 -34.14 -1.80 35.54
CA VAL A 38 -33.81 -1.50 34.14
C VAL A 38 -33.35 -0.05 33.99
N ALA A 39 -33.96 0.90 34.69
CA ALA A 39 -33.53 2.30 34.70
C ALA A 39 -32.13 2.42 35.29
N LEU A 40 -31.87 1.79 36.42
CA LEU A 40 -30.52 1.73 37.04
C LEU A 40 -29.49 1.02 36.17
N SER A 41 -29.89 0.03 35.39
CA SER A 41 -28.99 -0.66 34.45
C SER A 41 -28.68 0.16 33.20
N ARG A 42 -29.52 1.10 32.83
CA ARG A 42 -29.28 2.06 31.73
C ARG A 42 -28.33 3.19 32.15
N ASP A 43 -28.31 3.52 33.44
CA ASP A 43 -27.40 4.54 34.01
C ASP A 43 -26.05 3.94 34.45
N LYS A 44 -25.54 2.94 33.73
CA LYS A 44 -24.23 2.32 34.03
C LYS A 44 -23.08 3.32 34.04
N ASP A 45 -23.26 4.46 33.40
CA ASP A 45 -22.21 5.48 33.25
C ASP A 45 -22.25 6.54 34.37
N MET A 46 -23.34 6.56 35.18
CA MET A 46 -23.42 7.46 36.34
C MET A 46 -22.83 6.81 37.61
N LYS A 47 -21.67 7.30 38.04
CA LYS A 47 -21.02 6.90 39.29
C LYS A 47 -21.23 8.00 40.32
N PRO A 48 -22.00 7.75 41.41
CA PRO A 48 -22.14 8.73 42.48
C PRO A 48 -20.81 8.94 43.18
N VAL A 49 -20.31 10.18 43.16
CA VAL A 49 -19.09 10.58 43.87
C VAL A 49 -19.50 11.44 45.07
N THR A 50 -19.14 11.00 46.25
CA THR A 50 -19.35 11.78 47.48
C THR A 50 -18.05 12.48 47.87
N ILE A 51 -18.08 13.81 47.94
CA ILE A 51 -16.93 14.61 48.33
C ILE A 51 -17.25 15.24 49.71
N SER A 52 -16.47 14.89 50.73
CA SER A 52 -16.65 15.38 52.07
C SER A 52 -15.62 16.46 52.37
N PHE A 53 -16.09 17.59 52.88
CA PHE A 53 -15.24 18.71 53.29
C PHE A 53 -15.31 18.90 54.78
N SER A 54 -14.17 19.19 55.43
CA SER A 54 -14.10 19.57 56.83
C SER A 54 -13.74 21.04 56.95
N GLY A 55 -14.50 21.82 57.76
CA GLY A 55 -14.28 23.24 57.97
C GLY A 55 -15.58 23.96 58.35
N HIS A 56 -15.49 25.25 58.64
CA HIS A 56 -16.63 26.13 58.94
C HIS A 56 -16.71 27.25 57.91
N GLY A 57 -17.91 27.52 57.36
CA GLY A 57 -18.18 28.56 56.38
C GLY A 57 -18.27 28.03 54.93
N ASP A 58 -18.42 28.94 53.99
CA ASP A 58 -18.55 28.63 52.55
C ASP A 58 -17.20 28.27 51.92
N HIS A 59 -17.14 27.15 51.26
CA HIS A 59 -15.94 26.69 50.57
C HIS A 59 -16.14 26.71 49.07
N ARG A 60 -15.20 27.34 48.32
CA ARG A 60 -15.17 27.27 46.88
C ARG A 60 -14.44 25.99 46.43
N VAL A 61 -15.14 25.10 45.77
CA VAL A 61 -14.60 23.84 45.28
C VAL A 61 -14.47 23.89 43.75
N ARG A 62 -13.35 23.40 43.22
CA ARG A 62 -13.15 23.16 41.78
C ARG A 62 -13.07 21.66 41.56
N ILE A 63 -13.93 21.14 40.71
CA ILE A 63 -13.97 19.72 40.33
C ILE A 63 -13.45 19.59 38.90
N GLY A 64 -12.54 18.63 38.69
CA GLY A 64 -12.07 18.22 37.38
C GLY A 64 -12.41 16.75 37.13
N TYR A 65 -12.88 16.44 35.94
CA TYR A 65 -13.18 15.07 35.55
C TYR A 65 -12.88 14.88 34.04
N VAL A 66 -12.67 13.61 33.63
CA VAL A 66 -12.42 13.24 32.24
C VAL A 66 -13.61 12.46 31.75
N VAL A 67 -14.14 12.85 30.59
CA VAL A 67 -15.23 12.16 29.88
C VAL A 67 -14.81 11.90 28.44
N GLU A 68 -15.35 10.84 27.88
CA GLU A 68 -15.24 10.61 26.43
C GLU A 68 -16.02 11.70 25.70
N THR A 69 -15.39 12.30 24.72
CA THR A 69 -16.01 13.31 23.86
C THR A 69 -15.60 13.07 22.40
N PRO A 70 -16.46 13.36 21.42
CA PRO A 70 -16.08 13.29 20.03
C PRO A 70 -14.89 14.17 19.74
N ILE A 71 -14.01 13.69 18.87
CA ILE A 71 -12.89 14.48 18.39
C ILE A 71 -13.45 15.65 17.55
N TRP A 72 -13.03 16.87 17.87
CA TRP A 72 -13.40 18.03 17.07
C TRP A 72 -12.78 17.93 15.67
N LYS A 73 -13.48 18.47 14.67
CA LYS A 73 -13.10 18.43 13.25
C LYS A 73 -12.83 19.82 12.78
N ALA A 74 -11.82 19.97 11.89
CA ALA A 74 -11.52 21.22 11.23
C ALA A 74 -12.11 21.23 9.82
N SER A 75 -12.59 22.39 9.38
CA SER A 75 -12.99 22.66 7.99
C SER A 75 -12.45 24.03 7.58
N TYR A 76 -12.02 24.15 6.33
CA TYR A 76 -11.33 25.34 5.85
C TYR A 76 -11.97 25.91 4.59
N ARG A 77 -11.74 27.21 4.38
CA ARG A 77 -11.97 27.90 3.13
C ARG A 77 -10.69 28.61 2.72
N LEU A 78 -10.22 28.36 1.53
CA LEU A 78 -9.08 29.00 0.92
C LEU A 78 -9.56 29.88 -0.23
N SER A 79 -9.23 31.16 -0.19
CA SER A 79 -9.38 32.07 -1.33
C SER A 79 -7.99 32.28 -1.92
N LEU A 80 -7.79 31.86 -3.16
CA LEU A 80 -6.56 32.12 -3.90
C LEU A 80 -6.51 33.59 -4.30
N GLY A 81 -5.33 34.20 -4.26
CA GLY A 81 -5.11 35.59 -4.65
C GLY A 81 -5.49 35.86 -6.12
N ASP A 82 -5.70 37.13 -6.46
CA ASP A 82 -5.99 37.53 -7.84
C ASP A 82 -4.68 37.60 -8.65
N PRO A 83 -4.50 36.75 -9.70
CA PRO A 83 -3.32 36.81 -10.55
C PRO A 83 -3.21 38.13 -11.35
N LEU A 84 -4.32 38.85 -11.54
CA LEU A 84 -4.33 40.16 -12.24
C LEU A 84 -3.89 41.30 -11.34
N ALA A 85 -3.88 41.14 -10.02
CA ALA A 85 -3.43 42.15 -9.09
C ALA A 85 -1.91 42.44 -9.15
N GLY A 86 -1.13 41.53 -9.76
CA GLY A 86 0.33 41.68 -9.92
C GLY A 86 0.77 42.65 -11.05
N ASN A 87 -0.13 43.03 -11.96
CA ASN A 87 0.21 43.94 -13.09
C ASN A 87 0.20 45.43 -12.75
N GLY A 88 -0.11 45.80 -11.53
CA GLY A 88 -0.19 47.20 -11.04
C GLY A 88 0.81 47.53 -9.93
N GLY A 89 2.12 47.45 -10.21
CA GLY A 89 3.19 47.99 -9.34
C GLY A 89 3.31 47.30 -7.97
N ASP A 90 4.52 47.00 -7.60
CA ASP A 90 5.13 46.56 -6.31
C ASP A 90 4.26 46.45 -5.01
N GLN A 91 3.01 46.00 -5.08
CA GLN A 91 2.23 45.71 -3.88
C GLN A 91 2.64 44.36 -3.30
N LYS A 92 3.69 44.38 -2.52
CA LYS A 92 4.07 43.24 -1.69
C LYS A 92 3.18 43.25 -0.45
N GLY A 93 2.50 42.12 -0.22
CA GLY A 93 1.69 41.94 0.98
C GLY A 93 2.53 41.68 2.24
N PRO A 94 1.87 41.35 3.36
CA PRO A 94 2.55 41.00 4.60
C PRO A 94 3.57 39.88 4.34
N GLY A 95 4.81 40.03 4.77
CA GLY A 95 5.88 39.04 4.56
C GLY A 95 6.52 39.06 3.17
N ASN A 96 6.36 40.13 2.37
CA ASN A 96 6.98 40.25 1.05
C ASN A 96 6.50 39.25 -0.02
N ILE A 97 5.28 38.70 0.15
CA ILE A 97 4.67 37.70 -0.75
C ILE A 97 4.12 38.42 -2.00
N PRO A 98 4.42 37.99 -3.23
CA PRO A 98 3.83 38.49 -4.44
C PRO A 98 2.29 38.44 -4.41
N ALA A 99 1.62 39.41 -5.00
CA ALA A 99 0.15 39.53 -4.93
C ALA A 99 -0.58 38.29 -5.52
N ASP A 100 -0.03 37.70 -6.57
CA ASP A 100 -0.50 36.50 -7.23
C ASP A 100 -0.34 35.23 -6.37
N GLN A 101 0.55 35.26 -5.38
CA GLN A 101 0.79 34.18 -4.43
C GLN A 101 0.17 34.41 -3.04
N GLN A 102 -0.59 35.49 -2.88
CA GLN A 102 -1.32 35.77 -1.64
C GLN A 102 -2.64 35.02 -1.62
N GLY A 103 -2.84 34.15 -0.61
CA GLY A 103 -4.10 33.52 -0.32
C GLY A 103 -4.68 33.99 1.01
N LYS A 104 -5.96 33.83 1.19
CA LYS A 104 -6.65 34.01 2.48
C LYS A 104 -7.23 32.68 2.92
N ILE A 105 -6.93 32.30 4.15
CA ILE A 105 -7.47 31.08 4.75
C ILE A 105 -8.40 31.44 5.89
N GLN A 106 -9.51 30.74 5.97
CA GLN A 106 -10.42 30.72 7.12
C GLN A 106 -10.58 29.27 7.56
N GLY A 107 -10.63 29.05 8.86
CA GLY A 107 -10.79 27.73 9.45
C GLY A 107 -11.82 27.74 10.58
N TRP A 108 -12.60 26.70 10.64
CA TRP A 108 -13.60 26.45 11.66
C TRP A 108 -13.34 25.13 12.35
N ALA A 109 -13.59 25.12 13.66
CA ALA A 109 -13.73 23.90 14.42
C ALA A 109 -15.20 23.49 14.49
N ILE A 110 -15.51 22.25 14.17
CA ILE A 110 -16.82 21.65 14.36
C ILE A 110 -16.73 20.92 15.70
N VAL A 111 -17.55 21.37 16.66
CA VAL A 111 -17.56 20.87 18.03
C VAL A 111 -18.96 20.37 18.36
N ASP A 112 -19.04 19.21 18.96
CA ASP A 112 -20.27 18.54 19.34
C ASP A 112 -20.36 18.49 20.89
N ASN A 113 -21.39 19.12 21.46
CA ASN A 113 -21.71 18.94 22.87
C ASN A 113 -22.58 17.70 23.07
N GLN A 114 -21.94 16.56 23.33
CA GLN A 114 -22.64 15.31 23.63
C GLN A 114 -22.91 15.11 25.13
N THR A 115 -22.61 16.09 25.95
CA THR A 115 -22.87 16.02 27.39
C THR A 115 -24.37 16.24 27.69
N ASP A 116 -24.79 15.86 28.86
CA ASP A 116 -26.18 16.07 29.35
C ASP A 116 -26.42 17.51 29.83
N ASN A 117 -25.39 18.36 29.83
CA ASN A 117 -25.45 19.73 30.29
C ASN A 117 -25.31 20.73 29.13
N ASP A 118 -26.01 21.83 29.21
CA ASP A 118 -25.79 22.97 28.34
C ASP A 118 -24.45 23.64 28.73
N TRP A 119 -23.67 24.02 27.73
CA TRP A 119 -22.51 24.89 27.94
C TRP A 119 -23.00 26.32 27.91
N ASP A 120 -22.69 27.09 28.93
CA ASP A 120 -23.05 28.49 29.04
C ASP A 120 -21.82 29.32 29.43
N GLY A 121 -21.35 30.16 28.50
CA GLY A 121 -20.17 31.02 28.68
C GLY A 121 -18.91 30.24 29.04
N VAL A 122 -18.71 29.03 28.50
CA VAL A 122 -17.54 28.20 28.82
C VAL A 122 -16.31 28.66 28.06
N GLU A 123 -15.13 28.45 28.67
CA GLU A 123 -13.87 28.49 27.98
C GLU A 123 -13.59 27.12 27.35
N LEU A 124 -13.47 27.09 26.02
CA LEU A 124 -13.23 25.87 25.26
C LEU A 124 -11.81 25.85 24.74
N SER A 125 -11.03 24.86 25.16
CA SER A 125 -9.68 24.60 24.65
C SER A 125 -9.68 23.42 23.71
N LEU A 126 -9.33 23.66 22.44
CA LEU A 126 -9.22 22.67 21.38
C LEU A 126 -7.74 22.36 21.13
N VAL A 127 -7.31 21.18 21.47
CA VAL A 127 -5.90 20.80 21.39
C VAL A 127 -5.68 19.98 20.12
N SER A 128 -4.66 20.37 19.34
CA SER A 128 -4.18 19.57 18.20
C SER A 128 -3.37 18.39 18.70
N GLY A 129 -3.46 17.26 18.00
CA GLY A 129 -2.71 16.06 18.32
C GLY A 129 -3.64 14.84 18.38
N ARG A 130 -3.03 13.69 18.43
CA ARG A 130 -3.72 12.39 18.55
C ARG A 130 -3.16 11.68 19.77
N PRO A 131 -3.60 12.06 20.99
CA PRO A 131 -3.15 11.37 22.18
C PRO A 131 -3.59 9.90 22.10
N ILE A 132 -2.69 9.00 22.45
CA ILE A 132 -3.03 7.60 22.62
C ILE A 132 -3.61 7.47 24.04
N SER A 133 -4.83 6.98 24.13
CA SER A 133 -5.50 6.69 25.40
C SER A 133 -5.84 5.21 25.50
N PHE A 134 -5.82 4.69 26.71
CA PHE A 134 -6.16 3.30 27.01
C PHE A 134 -7.33 3.28 27.97
N ILE A 135 -8.23 2.33 27.77
CA ILE A 135 -9.26 1.97 28.73
C ILE A 135 -8.80 0.67 29.38
N GLU A 136 -8.58 0.67 30.68
CA GLU A 136 -8.28 -0.52 31.46
C GLU A 136 -9.40 -0.77 32.45
N ASP A 137 -10.04 -1.92 32.35
CA ASP A 137 -11.05 -2.34 33.33
C ASP A 137 -10.34 -2.94 34.55
N LEU A 138 -10.15 -2.12 35.57
CA LEU A 138 -9.49 -2.51 36.82
C LEU A 138 -10.39 -3.37 37.75
N TYR A 139 -11.66 -3.55 37.41
CA TYR A 139 -12.63 -4.26 38.26
C TYR A 139 -12.87 -5.70 37.78
N GLN A 140 -12.56 -6.05 36.57
CA GLN A 140 -12.65 -7.42 36.10
C GLN A 140 -11.42 -8.22 36.51
N PRO A 141 -11.60 -9.36 37.20
CA PRO A 141 -10.48 -10.21 37.56
C PRO A 141 -9.91 -10.85 36.27
N LEU A 142 -8.61 -10.65 36.02
CA LEU A 142 -7.87 -11.23 34.91
C LEU A 142 -7.54 -12.69 35.23
N TYR A 143 -8.13 -13.62 34.50
CA TYR A 143 -7.79 -15.03 34.57
C TYR A 143 -6.78 -15.38 33.48
N VAL A 144 -5.62 -15.89 33.90
CA VAL A 144 -4.64 -16.44 32.94
C VAL A 144 -5.20 -17.77 32.41
N PRO A 145 -5.47 -17.90 31.10
CA PRO A 145 -5.93 -19.16 30.54
C PRO A 145 -4.86 -20.23 30.74
N ARG A 146 -5.24 -21.35 31.40
CA ARG A 146 -4.34 -22.48 31.59
C ARG A 146 -4.32 -23.31 30.32
N PRO A 147 -3.15 -23.70 29.79
CA PRO A 147 -3.07 -24.57 28.63
C PRO A 147 -3.70 -25.93 28.95
N THR A 148 -4.59 -26.40 28.09
CA THR A 148 -5.18 -27.74 28.17
C THR A 148 -4.15 -28.74 27.65
N VAL A 149 -3.55 -29.54 28.53
CA VAL A 149 -2.67 -30.63 28.13
C VAL A 149 -3.56 -31.82 27.73
N GLN A 150 -3.52 -32.23 26.47
CA GLN A 150 -4.14 -33.46 26.03
C GLN A 150 -3.25 -34.63 26.41
N PRO A 151 -3.81 -35.75 26.97
CA PRO A 151 -3.03 -36.93 27.30
C PRO A 151 -2.43 -37.57 26.06
N ASP A 152 -1.15 -37.95 26.10
CA ASP A 152 -0.38 -38.57 25.00
C ASP A 152 -0.97 -39.91 24.44
N LEU A 153 -2.02 -40.43 25.05
CA LEU A 153 -2.68 -41.68 24.65
C LEU A 153 -3.31 -41.65 23.24
N PHE A 154 -3.53 -40.48 22.67
CA PHE A 154 -4.15 -40.31 21.34
C PHE A 154 -3.18 -39.92 20.23
N ALA A 155 -1.94 -39.59 20.54
CA ALA A 155 -0.95 -39.18 19.56
C ALA A 155 -0.42 -40.29 18.65
N GLY A 156 -0.68 -41.58 18.99
CA GLY A 156 -0.15 -42.73 18.26
C GLY A 156 -1.06 -43.34 17.19
N LEU A 157 -2.29 -42.87 17.01
CA LEU A 157 -3.30 -43.50 16.14
C LEU A 157 -3.57 -42.79 14.81
N GLN A 158 -2.84 -41.72 14.50
CA GLN A 158 -2.95 -41.08 13.18
C GLN A 158 -1.92 -41.69 12.21
N PRO A 159 -2.32 -42.14 11.02
CA PRO A 159 -1.39 -42.61 9.99
C PRO A 159 -0.51 -41.42 9.54
N ARG A 160 0.81 -41.60 9.64
CA ARG A 160 1.77 -40.63 9.14
C ARG A 160 1.79 -40.68 7.62
N THR A 161 1.38 -39.58 6.97
CA THR A 161 1.69 -39.34 5.56
C THR A 161 3.12 -38.83 5.47
N TYR A 162 3.95 -39.56 4.74
CA TYR A 162 5.31 -39.14 4.42
C TYR A 162 5.23 -38.17 3.25
N GLU A 163 5.40 -36.85 3.49
CA GLU A 163 5.67 -35.87 2.45
C GLU A 163 7.18 -35.58 2.39
N ASP A 164 7.70 -35.38 1.17
CA ASP A 164 9.12 -35.23 0.89
C ASP A 164 9.74 -34.06 1.68
N GLY A 165 10.90 -34.32 2.31
CA GLY A 165 11.56 -33.50 3.33
C GLY A 165 12.12 -32.13 2.88
N VAL A 166 11.75 -31.61 1.71
CA VAL A 166 12.20 -30.28 1.22
C VAL A 166 11.18 -29.17 1.50
N GLU A 167 9.91 -29.52 1.79
CA GLU A 167 8.87 -28.52 2.11
C GLU A 167 8.70 -28.24 3.60
N GLN A 168 9.10 -29.16 4.47
CA GLN A 168 8.98 -28.97 5.93
C GLN A 168 9.92 -27.90 6.47
N ASP A 169 11.11 -27.73 5.91
CA ASP A 169 12.05 -26.68 6.34
C ASP A 169 11.59 -25.26 5.93
N LYS A 170 10.85 -25.15 4.82
CA LYS A 170 10.24 -23.88 4.39
C LYS A 170 8.99 -23.50 5.20
N GLN A 171 8.24 -24.48 5.70
CA GLN A 171 7.09 -24.24 6.56
C GLN A 171 7.51 -23.97 8.01
N ALA A 172 8.56 -24.62 8.51
CA ALA A 172 9.11 -24.34 9.83
C ALA A 172 9.74 -22.93 9.93
N LEU A 173 10.41 -22.46 8.89
CA LEU A 173 10.93 -21.10 8.81
C LEU A 173 9.82 -20.04 8.66
N LYS A 174 8.72 -20.35 7.95
CA LYS A 174 7.54 -19.47 7.88
C LYS A 174 6.70 -19.49 9.16
N ALA A 175 6.67 -20.58 9.90
CA ALA A 175 5.94 -20.67 11.17
C ALA A 175 6.68 -19.97 12.34
N ALA A 176 8.01 -19.84 12.28
CA ALA A 176 8.79 -19.12 13.27
C ALA A 176 8.69 -17.60 13.14
N ASP A 177 8.47 -17.08 11.92
CA ASP A 177 8.27 -15.64 11.66
C ASP A 177 6.81 -15.16 11.80
N PHE A 178 5.83 -16.07 11.94
CA PHE A 178 4.40 -15.73 11.81
C PHE A 178 3.56 -15.90 13.09
N ASN A 179 4.15 -16.13 14.24
CA ASN A 179 3.38 -16.28 15.49
C ASN A 179 3.08 -14.96 16.22
N GLY A 180 3.05 -13.83 15.50
CA GLY A 180 2.77 -12.51 16.07
C GLY A 180 1.72 -11.65 15.40
N SER A 181 1.19 -11.96 14.20
CA SER A 181 0.34 -10.98 13.49
C SER A 181 -0.74 -11.47 12.52
N ALA A 182 -0.98 -12.77 12.37
CA ALA A 182 -1.89 -13.27 11.34
C ALA A 182 -3.39 -13.29 11.71
N ASP A 183 -3.75 -13.25 12.99
CA ASP A 183 -5.16 -13.31 13.43
C ASP A 183 -5.85 -11.93 13.51
N ALA A 184 -5.08 -10.83 13.45
CA ALA A 184 -5.65 -9.48 13.47
C ALA A 184 -5.98 -8.94 12.06
N ALA A 185 -5.18 -9.29 11.05
CA ALA A 185 -5.32 -8.74 9.69
C ALA A 185 -6.55 -9.28 8.92
N ASP A 186 -6.92 -10.56 9.12
CA ASP A 186 -8.05 -11.18 8.39
C ASP A 186 -9.43 -10.80 8.96
N ARG A 187 -9.49 -10.31 10.22
CA ARG A 187 -10.71 -9.76 10.81
C ARG A 187 -10.97 -8.30 10.39
N ASP A 188 -9.91 -7.52 10.21
CA ASP A 188 -10.05 -6.12 9.79
C ASP A 188 -10.44 -6.00 8.30
N GLU A 189 -9.96 -6.91 7.44
CA GLU A 189 -10.32 -6.88 6.01
C GLU A 189 -11.77 -7.27 5.74
N LYS A 190 -12.34 -8.20 6.52
CA LYS A 190 -13.77 -8.55 6.44
C LYS A 190 -14.67 -7.47 7.06
N GLY A 191 -14.22 -6.83 8.14
CA GLY A 191 -14.93 -5.71 8.74
C GLY A 191 -14.96 -4.47 7.85
N ALA A 192 -13.87 -4.16 7.17
CA ALA A 192 -13.77 -3.04 6.24
C ALA A 192 -14.64 -3.24 4.98
N ARG A 193 -14.73 -4.45 4.44
CA ARG A 193 -15.58 -4.74 3.28
C ARG A 193 -17.07 -4.64 3.62
N GLN A 194 -17.50 -5.10 4.80
CA GLN A 194 -18.88 -4.96 5.22
C GLN A 194 -19.30 -3.49 5.49
N GLN A 195 -18.37 -2.64 5.94
CA GLN A 195 -18.66 -1.21 6.09
C GLN A 195 -18.74 -0.47 4.75
N ILE A 196 -17.94 -0.84 3.75
CA ILE A 196 -17.99 -0.23 2.42
C ILE A 196 -19.30 -0.58 1.71
N ASP A 197 -19.79 -1.83 1.82
CA ASP A 197 -21.05 -2.24 1.25
C ASP A 197 -22.27 -1.55 1.91
N GLN A 198 -22.23 -1.31 3.22
CA GLN A 198 -23.27 -0.54 3.92
C GLN A 198 -23.29 0.95 3.53
N PHE A 199 -22.15 1.55 3.19
CA PHE A 199 -22.09 2.93 2.72
C PHE A 199 -22.54 3.09 1.26
N GLN A 200 -22.41 2.07 0.42
CA GLN A 200 -22.93 2.12 -0.95
C GLN A 200 -24.46 1.95 -1.04
N GLU A 201 -25.06 1.20 -0.12
CA GLU A 201 -26.52 1.00 -0.10
C GLU A 201 -27.28 2.21 0.47
N ALA A 202 -26.62 3.07 1.26
CA ALA A 202 -27.21 4.30 1.81
C ALA A 202 -27.17 5.50 0.84
N ALA A 203 -26.52 5.40 -0.31
CA ALA A 203 -26.38 6.49 -1.29
C ALA A 203 -27.47 6.53 -2.37
N ALA A 204 -28.43 5.62 -2.35
CA ALA A 204 -29.58 5.64 -3.25
C ALA A 204 -30.75 6.39 -2.60
N ALA A 205 -30.70 7.72 -2.56
CA ALA A 205 -31.84 8.55 -2.19
C ALA A 205 -32.84 8.66 -3.36
N PRO A 206 -34.15 8.61 -3.10
CA PRO A 206 -35.15 8.73 -4.15
C PRO A 206 -35.19 10.16 -4.73
N ALA A 207 -35.45 10.24 -6.03
CA ALA A 207 -35.58 11.47 -6.79
C ALA A 207 -36.57 12.45 -6.13
N ALA A 208 -36.08 13.64 -5.83
CA ALA A 208 -36.88 14.73 -5.31
C ALA A 208 -37.93 15.19 -6.35
N ALA A 209 -39.18 15.32 -5.88
CA ALA A 209 -40.27 15.88 -6.63
C ALA A 209 -40.01 17.35 -7.01
N ALA A 210 -40.42 17.72 -8.21
CA ALA A 210 -40.28 19.05 -8.78
C ALA A 210 -40.90 20.12 -7.88
N ALA A 211 -40.09 21.12 -7.50
CA ALA A 211 -40.54 22.35 -6.86
C ALA A 211 -41.14 23.31 -7.91
N PRO A 212 -42.10 24.14 -7.57
CA PRO A 212 -42.75 25.06 -8.49
C PRO A 212 -41.80 26.19 -8.91
N GLN A 213 -41.79 26.50 -10.20
CA GLN A 213 -41.10 27.64 -10.76
C GLN A 213 -41.72 28.94 -10.26
N GLY A 214 -41.03 29.65 -9.38
CA GLY A 214 -41.30 31.04 -9.07
C GLY A 214 -40.34 31.91 -9.85
N ASP A 215 -40.92 32.82 -10.66
CA ASP A 215 -40.20 33.89 -11.35
C ASP A 215 -39.49 34.81 -10.34
N PHE A 216 -38.18 34.66 -10.21
CA PHE A 216 -37.34 35.67 -9.59
C PHE A 216 -36.54 36.41 -10.68
N ALA A 217 -37.04 37.58 -11.00
CA ALA A 217 -36.32 38.59 -11.81
C ALA A 217 -34.94 38.83 -11.23
N GLY A 218 -33.96 38.79 -12.13
CA GLY A 218 -32.51 38.87 -11.80
C GLY A 218 -32.11 40.15 -11.08
N GLU A 219 -31.77 40.02 -9.83
CA GLU A 219 -30.79 40.89 -9.19
C GLU A 219 -29.45 40.16 -9.16
N ARG A 220 -28.52 40.67 -9.95
CA ARG A 220 -27.14 40.22 -9.94
C ARG A 220 -26.57 40.52 -8.57
N MET A 221 -26.55 39.48 -7.69
CA MET A 221 -25.74 39.52 -6.47
C MET A 221 -24.26 39.39 -6.83
N ASN A 222 -23.68 40.51 -7.35
CA ASN A 222 -22.25 40.76 -7.28
C ASN A 222 -21.92 41.43 -5.94
N ALA A 223 -22.34 40.84 -4.83
CA ALA A 223 -21.78 41.23 -3.55
C ALA A 223 -20.50 40.40 -3.36
N PRO A 224 -19.31 40.99 -3.23
CA PRO A 224 -18.14 40.26 -2.80
C PRO A 224 -18.48 39.57 -1.49
N ILE A 225 -18.30 38.27 -1.43
CA ILE A 225 -18.44 37.48 -0.19
C ILE A 225 -17.53 38.14 0.83
N ASN A 226 -18.14 38.86 1.79
CA ASN A 226 -17.38 39.60 2.78
C ASN A 226 -16.68 38.60 3.69
N LEU A 227 -15.38 38.38 3.46
CA LEU A 227 -14.47 37.49 4.20
C LEU A 227 -14.11 38.07 5.59
N ALA A 228 -15.02 38.84 6.22
CA ALA A 228 -14.81 39.54 7.46
C ALA A 228 -15.21 38.75 8.71
N ILE A 229 -15.07 37.40 8.69
CA ILE A 229 -15.22 36.63 9.93
C ILE A 229 -13.84 36.67 10.62
N ALA A 230 -13.77 37.40 11.73
CA ALA A 230 -12.58 37.39 12.58
C ALA A 230 -12.51 36.05 13.34
N ALA A 231 -11.31 35.51 13.52
CA ALA A 231 -11.09 34.37 14.37
C ALA A 231 -11.47 34.73 15.82
N GLN A 232 -12.24 33.87 16.48
CA GLN A 232 -12.63 34.02 17.90
C GLN A 232 -11.62 33.32 18.82
N ALA A 233 -10.80 32.43 18.28
CA ALA A 233 -9.82 31.68 19.03
C ALA A 233 -8.47 32.39 19.10
N SER A 234 -7.82 32.30 20.25
CA SER A 234 -6.39 32.54 20.42
C SER A 234 -5.65 31.21 20.32
N GLY A 235 -4.62 31.15 19.50
CA GLY A 235 -3.81 29.94 19.35
C GLY A 235 -2.47 30.05 20.05
N ALA A 236 -2.05 29.03 20.78
CA ALA A 236 -0.75 28.96 21.43
C ALA A 236 -0.12 27.56 21.27
N LYS A 237 1.22 27.52 21.19
CA LYS A 237 1.96 26.25 21.24
C LYS A 237 2.12 25.82 22.70
N VAL A 238 1.64 24.62 23.03
CA VAL A 238 1.75 24.01 24.35
C VAL A 238 2.55 22.71 24.23
N GLY A 239 3.84 22.78 24.52
CA GLY A 239 4.75 21.66 24.29
C GLY A 239 4.85 21.33 22.79
N GLU A 240 4.52 20.10 22.40
CA GLU A 240 4.46 19.63 21.02
C GLU A 240 3.07 19.83 20.38
N ALA A 241 2.04 20.10 21.18
CA ALA A 241 0.67 20.33 20.72
C ALA A 241 0.43 21.83 20.47
N PHE A 242 -0.59 22.12 19.67
CA PHE A 242 -1.10 23.47 19.47
C PHE A 242 -2.52 23.54 20.07
N GLU A 243 -2.79 24.58 20.83
CA GLU A 243 -4.07 24.80 21.52
C GLU A 243 -4.78 26.02 20.91
N TYR A 244 -6.05 25.86 20.60
CA TYR A 244 -6.95 26.95 20.25
C TYR A 244 -7.91 27.18 21.42
N THR A 245 -7.83 28.33 22.06
CA THR A 245 -8.71 28.71 23.17
C THR A 245 -9.78 29.67 22.67
N VAL A 246 -11.04 29.34 22.92
CA VAL A 246 -12.22 30.14 22.62
C VAL A 246 -12.96 30.44 23.91
N HIS A 247 -13.23 31.71 24.15
CA HIS A 247 -13.97 32.17 25.33
C HIS A 247 -15.46 32.35 25.03
N ASP A 248 -16.27 32.34 26.07
CA ASP A 248 -17.72 32.62 26.03
C ASP A 248 -18.52 31.74 25.06
N VAL A 249 -18.16 30.44 24.99
CA VAL A 249 -18.87 29.48 24.14
C VAL A 249 -20.14 29.01 24.84
N SER A 250 -21.29 29.25 24.20
CA SER A 250 -22.58 28.72 24.65
C SER A 250 -23.12 27.75 23.62
N LEU A 251 -23.31 26.49 24.03
CA LEU A 251 -23.75 25.42 23.17
C LEU A 251 -24.67 24.48 23.94
N ALA A 252 -25.93 24.41 23.51
CA ALA A 252 -26.90 23.52 24.15
C ALA A 252 -26.44 22.05 24.03
N ARG A 253 -26.86 21.23 25.00
CA ARG A 253 -26.65 19.78 25.00
C ARG A 253 -27.17 19.15 23.72
N GLN A 254 -26.49 18.11 23.25
CA GLN A 254 -26.85 17.37 22.05
C GLN A 254 -26.90 18.25 20.76
N LYS A 255 -26.09 19.31 20.73
CA LYS A 255 -25.97 20.22 19.57
C LYS A 255 -24.52 20.34 19.13
N SER A 256 -24.35 20.70 17.85
CA SER A 256 -23.06 20.97 17.22
C SER A 256 -22.96 22.44 16.86
N SER A 257 -21.73 22.97 16.88
CA SER A 257 -21.42 24.35 16.46
C SER A 257 -20.18 24.41 15.60
N MET A 258 -20.16 25.35 14.67
CA MET A 258 -18.96 25.73 13.90
C MET A 258 -18.35 27.00 14.49
N ILE A 259 -17.20 26.88 15.08
CA ILE A 259 -16.51 27.97 15.77
C ILE A 259 -15.32 28.42 14.89
N PRO A 260 -15.24 29.74 14.51
CA PRO A 260 -14.13 30.24 13.73
C PRO A 260 -12.84 30.27 14.57
N ILE A 261 -11.86 29.45 14.17
CA ILE A 261 -10.59 29.29 14.88
C ILE A 261 -9.40 29.94 14.18
N LEU A 262 -9.50 30.14 12.87
CA LEU A 262 -8.42 30.66 12.04
C LEU A 262 -8.95 31.63 11.01
N ALA A 263 -8.32 32.80 10.89
CA ALA A 263 -8.51 33.73 9.79
C ALA A 263 -7.20 34.49 9.53
N GLY A 264 -6.74 34.45 8.29
CA GLY A 264 -5.49 35.15 7.99
C GLY A 264 -4.99 34.96 6.57
N SER A 265 -3.82 35.47 6.30
CA SER A 265 -3.13 35.31 5.03
C SER A 265 -2.29 34.03 5.03
N ILE A 266 -2.22 33.40 3.87
CA ILE A 266 -1.38 32.24 3.61
C ILE A 266 -0.69 32.46 2.25
N ARG A 267 0.53 31.96 2.09
CA ARG A 267 1.12 31.93 0.74
C ARG A 267 0.52 30.75 -0.01
N ALA A 268 0.00 31.02 -1.20
CA ALA A 268 -0.65 30.02 -2.06
C ALA A 268 -0.20 30.22 -3.50
N GLU A 269 0.68 29.38 -3.97
CA GLU A 269 1.20 29.36 -5.33
C GLU A 269 0.41 28.39 -6.19
N ARG A 270 -0.21 28.86 -7.28
CA ARG A 270 -0.98 28.01 -8.20
C ARG A 270 -0.08 27.12 -9.01
N LEU A 271 -0.48 25.87 -9.15
CA LEU A 271 0.23 24.84 -9.91
C LEU A 271 -0.77 24.00 -10.71
N SER A 272 -0.29 23.43 -11.81
CA SER A 272 -0.95 22.27 -12.46
C SER A 272 -0.13 21.03 -12.11
N ILE A 273 -0.71 20.07 -11.38
CA ILE A 273 0.00 18.90 -10.87
C ILE A 273 -0.33 17.70 -11.79
N TYR A 274 0.66 17.19 -12.48
CA TYR A 274 0.51 16.04 -13.35
C TYR A 274 1.11 14.79 -12.76
N ASN A 275 0.29 13.74 -12.71
CA ASN A 275 0.69 12.39 -12.37
C ASN A 275 -0.04 11.42 -13.31
N GLN A 276 0.72 10.67 -14.11
CA GLN A 276 0.16 9.77 -15.12
C GLN A 276 -0.75 8.69 -14.53
N SER A 277 -0.48 8.23 -13.30
CA SER A 277 -1.28 7.21 -12.63
C SER A 277 -2.63 7.74 -12.11
N VAL A 278 -2.77 9.06 -11.95
CA VAL A 278 -4.01 9.71 -11.50
C VAL A 278 -4.89 10.05 -12.70
N LEU A 279 -4.36 10.79 -13.66
CA LEU A 279 -5.04 11.11 -14.92
C LEU A 279 -4.04 11.00 -16.08
N PRO A 280 -4.40 10.31 -17.16
CA PRO A 280 -3.46 10.03 -18.25
C PRO A 280 -3.02 11.25 -19.05
N ASN A 281 -3.88 12.27 -19.19
CA ASN A 281 -3.64 13.39 -20.09
C ASN A 281 -3.80 14.79 -19.48
N ASN A 282 -4.51 14.92 -18.37
CA ASN A 282 -4.78 16.22 -17.75
C ASN A 282 -4.14 16.31 -16.36
N PRO A 283 -3.43 17.40 -16.07
CA PRO A 283 -3.04 17.68 -14.70
C PRO A 283 -4.22 18.06 -13.82
N LEU A 284 -4.02 18.03 -12.52
CA LEU A 284 -4.95 18.58 -11.55
C LEU A 284 -4.62 20.07 -11.31
N LEU A 285 -5.63 20.89 -11.18
CA LEU A 285 -5.49 22.23 -10.59
C LEU A 285 -5.08 22.06 -9.13
N GLY A 286 -4.00 22.70 -8.74
CA GLY A 286 -3.45 22.59 -7.40
C GLY A 286 -2.87 23.91 -6.91
N ALA A 287 -2.46 23.89 -5.65
CA ALA A 287 -1.70 24.98 -5.06
C ALA A 287 -0.63 24.45 -4.09
N ARG A 288 0.53 25.10 -4.08
CA ARG A 288 1.52 24.94 -3.02
C ARG A 288 1.22 25.98 -1.95
N LEU A 289 0.86 25.51 -0.77
CA LEU A 289 0.56 26.35 0.38
C LEU A 289 1.78 26.40 1.30
N THR A 290 2.16 27.60 1.74
CA THR A 290 3.13 27.80 2.83
C THR A 290 2.41 28.44 4.00
N ASN A 291 2.45 27.82 5.17
CA ASN A 291 1.79 28.34 6.37
C ASN A 291 2.56 29.54 6.94
N THR A 292 2.15 30.73 6.53
CA THR A 292 2.72 32.00 7.01
C THR A 292 1.93 32.60 8.17
N ASN A 293 0.87 31.96 8.63
CA ASN A 293 -0.06 32.51 9.61
C ASN A 293 0.41 32.38 11.08
N GLY A 294 1.38 31.52 11.36
CA GLY A 294 1.83 31.27 12.74
C GLY A 294 0.95 30.33 13.56
N ALA A 295 -0.27 30.01 13.11
CA ALA A 295 -1.15 29.02 13.72
C ALA A 295 -0.94 27.63 13.10
N TYR A 296 -1.22 26.58 13.85
CA TYR A 296 -1.19 25.22 13.34
C TYR A 296 -2.47 24.95 12.53
N ILE A 297 -2.36 24.48 11.30
CA ILE A 297 -3.50 24.10 10.49
C ILE A 297 -3.64 22.60 10.58
N MET A 298 -4.73 22.11 11.19
CA MET A 298 -5.03 20.70 11.30
C MET A 298 -5.52 20.13 9.98
N GLN A 299 -5.39 18.83 9.82
CA GLN A 299 -5.96 18.13 8.67
C GLN A 299 -7.49 18.33 8.59
N GLY A 300 -8.02 18.51 7.39
CA GLY A 300 -9.45 18.66 7.17
C GLY A 300 -9.81 18.97 5.71
N PRO A 301 -11.11 18.97 5.38
CA PRO A 301 -11.60 19.40 4.10
C PRO A 301 -11.40 20.92 3.93
N MET A 302 -11.11 21.32 2.70
CA MET A 302 -10.85 22.71 2.34
C MET A 302 -11.59 23.07 1.05
N THR A 303 -12.53 23.99 1.15
CA THR A 303 -13.19 24.56 -0.04
C THR A 303 -12.29 25.66 -0.64
N VAL A 304 -11.97 25.51 -1.91
CA VAL A 304 -11.10 26.45 -2.64
C VAL A 304 -11.94 27.39 -3.49
N LEU A 305 -11.72 28.68 -3.29
CA LEU A 305 -12.27 29.75 -4.12
C LEU A 305 -11.15 30.36 -4.96
N ASP A 306 -11.38 30.48 -6.26
CA ASP A 306 -10.49 31.18 -7.17
C ASP A 306 -11.24 32.36 -7.81
N HIS A 307 -10.69 33.55 -7.74
CA HIS A 307 -11.36 34.80 -8.13
C HIS A 307 -12.74 34.99 -7.47
N GLY A 308 -12.90 34.49 -6.23
CA GLY A 308 -14.17 34.54 -5.50
C GLY A 308 -15.23 33.52 -5.96
N ILE A 309 -14.90 32.67 -6.92
CA ILE A 309 -15.76 31.62 -7.45
C ILE A 309 -15.32 30.26 -6.89
N TYR A 310 -16.25 29.37 -6.61
CA TYR A 310 -15.95 27.99 -6.20
C TYR A 310 -15.14 27.27 -7.28
N ALA A 311 -13.94 26.83 -6.94
CA ALA A 311 -13.02 26.16 -7.84
C ALA A 311 -12.91 24.65 -7.58
N GLY A 312 -13.34 24.19 -6.42
CA GLY A 312 -13.34 22.79 -6.02
C GLY A 312 -13.06 22.59 -4.54
N ASP A 313 -13.05 21.35 -4.12
CA ASP A 313 -12.70 20.95 -2.76
C ASP A 313 -11.36 20.22 -2.74
N ALA A 314 -10.58 20.48 -1.71
CA ALA A 314 -9.30 19.85 -1.44
C ALA A 314 -9.29 19.25 -0.04
N GLN A 315 -8.30 18.44 0.23
CA GLN A 315 -7.97 17.97 1.57
C GLN A 315 -6.59 18.47 1.95
N ILE A 316 -6.49 19.13 3.11
CA ILE A 316 -5.21 19.52 3.68
C ILE A 316 -4.82 18.53 4.77
N LEU A 317 -3.54 18.19 4.82
CA LEU A 317 -2.93 17.47 5.93
C LEU A 317 -2.42 18.46 6.98
N ASP A 318 -2.08 17.94 8.16
CA ASP A 318 -1.50 18.74 9.25
C ASP A 318 -0.34 19.61 8.75
N MET A 319 -0.43 20.90 9.05
CA MET A 319 0.50 21.92 8.54
C MET A 319 0.93 22.87 9.66
N PRO A 320 2.04 22.58 10.33
CA PRO A 320 2.60 23.49 11.32
C PRO A 320 3.05 24.83 10.69
N PRO A 321 3.25 25.87 11.52
CA PRO A 321 3.79 27.13 11.03
C PRO A 321 5.09 26.96 10.26
N GLY A 322 5.20 27.60 9.09
CA GLY A 322 6.35 27.54 8.19
C GLY A 322 6.41 26.30 7.30
N ALA A 323 5.50 25.32 7.45
CA ALA A 323 5.47 24.15 6.60
C ALA A 323 4.83 24.43 5.23
N ASP A 324 5.23 23.62 4.23
CA ASP A 324 4.65 23.61 2.89
C ASP A 324 3.77 22.38 2.69
N ARG A 325 2.67 22.54 1.94
CA ARG A 325 1.78 21.44 1.52
C ARG A 325 1.29 21.69 0.10
N LEU A 326 1.22 20.60 -0.67
CA LEU A 326 0.51 20.58 -1.95
C LEU A 326 -0.93 20.16 -1.72
N ILE A 327 -1.85 20.87 -2.37
CA ILE A 327 -3.27 20.49 -2.47
C ILE A 327 -3.68 20.43 -3.93
N SER A 328 -4.69 19.61 -4.23
CA SER A 328 -5.36 19.58 -5.53
C SER A 328 -6.85 19.74 -5.32
N TYR A 329 -7.53 20.49 -6.20
CA TYR A 329 -8.93 20.85 -6.02
C TYR A 329 -9.80 20.73 -7.29
N GLY A 330 -9.21 20.38 -8.43
CA GLY A 330 -9.95 20.24 -9.68
C GLY A 330 -9.10 19.66 -10.80
N VAL A 331 -9.66 19.50 -12.00
CA VAL A 331 -8.95 19.06 -13.19
C VAL A 331 -8.61 20.27 -14.06
N ASP A 332 -7.35 20.42 -14.46
CA ASP A 332 -6.93 21.45 -15.41
C ASP A 332 -7.26 21.03 -16.85
N GLN A 333 -8.39 21.50 -17.36
CA GLN A 333 -8.82 21.21 -18.73
C GLN A 333 -8.07 22.03 -19.79
N ARG A 334 -7.35 23.09 -19.39
CA ARG A 334 -6.57 23.92 -20.30
C ARG A 334 -5.12 23.49 -20.47
N MET A 335 -4.64 22.55 -19.67
CA MET A 335 -3.32 21.93 -19.80
C MET A 335 -3.48 20.49 -20.24
N LEU A 336 -2.73 20.07 -21.26
CA LEU A 336 -2.65 18.70 -21.74
C LEU A 336 -1.23 18.21 -21.62
N VAL A 337 -1.04 17.02 -21.08
CA VAL A 337 0.27 16.37 -20.99
C VAL A 337 0.17 15.03 -21.70
N ASN A 338 1.00 14.85 -22.72
CA ASN A 338 1.15 13.58 -23.40
C ASN A 338 2.46 12.94 -22.98
N VAL A 339 2.40 11.67 -22.65
CA VAL A 339 3.59 10.87 -22.35
C VAL A 339 3.96 10.12 -23.62
N THR A 340 5.17 10.38 -24.10
CA THR A 340 5.74 9.72 -25.28
C THR A 340 7.03 9.02 -24.88
N ASP A 341 7.45 8.07 -25.72
CA ASP A 341 8.76 7.41 -25.60
C ASP A 341 9.08 6.80 -24.23
N ALA A 342 8.07 6.15 -23.59
CA ALA A 342 8.37 5.29 -22.44
C ALA A 342 9.13 4.05 -22.94
N ARG A 343 10.44 4.04 -22.75
CA ARG A 343 11.34 2.96 -23.20
C ARG A 343 12.13 2.41 -22.02
N GLU A 344 12.25 1.11 -22.01
CA GLU A 344 13.15 0.40 -21.09
C GLU A 344 14.14 -0.40 -21.94
N ASN A 345 15.43 -0.26 -21.66
CA ASN A 345 16.50 -0.91 -22.39
C ASN A 345 17.50 -1.48 -21.40
N THR A 346 17.81 -2.78 -21.57
CA THR A 346 18.84 -3.45 -20.80
C THR A 346 20.09 -3.60 -21.64
N GLN A 347 21.20 -3.13 -21.15
CA GLN A 347 22.50 -3.24 -21.79
C GLN A 347 23.49 -3.95 -20.86
N GLN A 348 24.13 -4.99 -21.37
CA GLN A 348 25.26 -5.60 -20.69
C GLN A 348 26.51 -4.73 -20.87
N LEU A 349 27.13 -4.34 -19.77
CA LEU A 349 28.30 -3.45 -19.79
C LEU A 349 29.61 -4.23 -19.88
N THR A 350 29.75 -5.28 -19.07
CA THR A 350 30.98 -6.09 -19.00
C THR A 350 30.69 -7.44 -18.34
N GLY A 351 31.69 -8.33 -18.40
CA GLY A 351 31.67 -9.60 -17.69
C GLY A 351 33.09 -10.03 -17.31
N LYS A 352 33.25 -10.68 -16.18
CA LYS A 352 34.47 -11.31 -15.72
C LYS A 352 34.20 -12.69 -15.14
N ILE A 353 35.19 -13.54 -15.05
CA ILE A 353 35.05 -14.85 -14.42
C ILE A 353 35.95 -14.87 -13.18
N VAL A 354 35.34 -15.23 -12.04
CA VAL A 354 36.04 -15.35 -10.76
C VAL A 354 35.74 -16.73 -10.17
N LYS A 355 36.76 -17.58 -10.07
CA LYS A 355 36.65 -18.94 -9.52
C LYS A 355 35.46 -19.74 -10.08
N GLY A 356 35.32 -19.74 -11.40
CA GLY A 356 34.25 -20.48 -12.08
C GLY A 356 32.87 -19.87 -11.99
N VAL A 357 32.75 -18.61 -11.56
CA VAL A 357 31.51 -17.82 -11.58
C VAL A 357 31.66 -16.70 -12.61
N LEU A 358 30.76 -16.64 -13.58
CA LEU A 358 30.66 -15.53 -14.51
C LEU A 358 29.88 -14.41 -13.83
N GLU A 359 30.55 -13.31 -13.52
CA GLU A 359 29.97 -12.08 -13.00
C GLU A 359 29.71 -11.13 -14.17
N LEU A 360 28.46 -10.86 -14.46
CA LEU A 360 28.00 -9.89 -15.48
C LEU A 360 27.59 -8.61 -14.80
N THR A 361 27.89 -7.49 -15.43
CA THR A 361 27.37 -6.17 -15.02
C THR A 361 26.42 -5.69 -16.08
N ASP A 362 25.17 -5.55 -15.70
CA ASP A 362 24.07 -5.09 -16.54
C ASP A 362 23.63 -3.69 -16.14
N LYS A 363 23.12 -2.96 -17.10
CA LYS A 363 22.60 -1.62 -16.94
C LYS A 363 21.20 -1.55 -17.56
N ASP A 364 20.22 -1.19 -16.76
CA ASP A 364 18.89 -0.88 -17.22
C ASP A 364 18.73 0.65 -17.32
N ASP A 365 18.30 1.12 -18.46
CA ASP A 365 17.96 2.51 -18.73
C ASP A 365 16.45 2.62 -18.92
N PHE A 366 15.80 3.53 -18.21
CA PHE A 366 14.41 3.89 -18.38
C PHE A 366 14.30 5.35 -18.80
N THR A 367 13.73 5.61 -19.96
CA THR A 367 13.50 6.96 -20.49
C THR A 367 12.00 7.20 -20.66
N GLN A 368 11.53 8.34 -20.19
CA GLN A 368 10.15 8.78 -20.36
C GLN A 368 10.11 10.26 -20.71
N THR A 369 9.35 10.62 -21.75
CA THR A 369 9.23 12.01 -22.22
C THR A 369 7.80 12.51 -22.03
N PHE A 370 7.67 13.66 -21.38
CA PHE A 370 6.44 14.40 -21.16
C PHE A 370 6.39 15.60 -22.08
N VAL A 371 5.33 15.74 -22.83
CA VAL A 371 5.06 16.91 -23.70
C VAL A 371 3.82 17.60 -23.14
N ALA A 372 4.02 18.72 -22.49
CA ALA A 372 2.97 19.55 -21.90
C ALA A 372 2.59 20.67 -22.86
N LYS A 373 1.29 20.86 -23.10
CA LYS A 373 0.75 21.96 -23.89
C LYS A 373 -0.20 22.81 -23.05
N ASN A 374 0.10 24.09 -22.94
CA ASN A 374 -0.75 25.07 -22.28
C ASN A 374 -1.69 25.72 -23.30
N ASN A 375 -3.00 25.51 -23.18
CA ASN A 375 -4.04 26.14 -23.99
C ASN A 375 -4.74 27.29 -23.23
N ALA A 376 -4.20 27.73 -22.09
CA ALA A 376 -4.68 28.89 -21.37
C ALA A 376 -4.07 30.19 -21.93
N ASP A 377 -4.66 31.31 -21.53
CA ASP A 377 -4.22 32.67 -21.92
C ASP A 377 -3.09 33.21 -21.02
N ASP A 378 -2.79 32.52 -19.94
CA ASP A 378 -1.76 32.80 -18.92
C ASP A 378 -0.68 31.74 -18.90
N ALA A 379 0.50 32.10 -18.41
CA ALA A 379 1.57 31.13 -18.15
C ALA A 379 1.21 30.27 -16.95
N LYS A 380 1.46 28.97 -17.04
CA LYS A 380 1.19 28.03 -15.96
C LYS A 380 2.46 27.32 -15.51
N THR A 381 2.57 27.12 -14.22
CA THR A 381 3.60 26.26 -13.63
C THR A 381 3.07 24.85 -13.54
N LEU A 382 3.73 23.94 -14.26
CA LEU A 382 3.41 22.51 -14.27
C LEU A 382 4.37 21.77 -13.35
N LEU A 383 3.83 21.04 -12.39
CA LEU A 383 4.57 20.12 -11.52
C LEU A 383 4.32 18.69 -12.02
N ILE A 384 5.36 18.03 -12.53
CA ILE A 384 5.31 16.65 -13.03
C ILE A 384 5.81 15.72 -11.94
N GLU A 385 4.98 14.78 -11.54
CA GLU A 385 5.31 13.72 -10.58
C GLU A 385 5.72 12.46 -11.33
N GLN A 386 6.98 12.05 -11.18
CA GLN A 386 7.55 10.82 -11.74
C GLN A 386 7.85 9.83 -10.61
N PRO A 387 7.38 8.57 -10.69
CA PRO A 387 7.74 7.55 -9.73
C PRO A 387 9.25 7.32 -9.63
N ARG A 388 9.75 7.26 -8.41
CA ARG A 388 11.11 6.81 -8.13
C ARG A 388 11.14 5.29 -8.20
N ARG A 389 12.06 4.77 -8.97
CA ARG A 389 12.36 3.33 -8.98
C ARG A 389 13.40 3.05 -7.90
N GLN A 390 13.10 2.12 -7.00
CA GLN A 390 14.01 1.78 -5.92
C GLN A 390 15.32 1.18 -6.49
N GLY A 391 16.46 1.69 -6.05
CA GLY A 391 17.77 1.26 -6.55
C GLY A 391 18.17 1.87 -7.90
N TRP A 392 17.35 2.79 -8.46
CA TRP A 392 17.63 3.50 -9.70
C TRP A 392 18.12 4.93 -9.43
N ASP A 393 19.10 5.36 -10.18
CA ASP A 393 19.62 6.71 -10.16
C ASP A 393 18.91 7.59 -11.19
N LEU A 394 18.60 8.84 -10.83
CA LEU A 394 18.09 9.83 -11.75
C LEU A 394 19.25 10.43 -12.56
N ILE A 395 19.19 10.31 -13.88
CA ILE A 395 20.22 10.82 -14.80
C ILE A 395 19.81 12.15 -15.42
N THR A 396 18.61 12.20 -15.96
CA THR A 396 18.06 13.41 -16.60
C THR A 396 16.64 13.68 -16.08
N PRO A 397 16.29 14.93 -15.75
CA PRO A 397 17.22 16.01 -15.42
C PRO A 397 17.98 15.67 -14.12
N GLY A 398 19.23 16.07 -14.04
CA GLY A 398 20.12 15.66 -12.93
C GLY A 398 19.66 16.10 -11.54
N LYS A 399 18.72 17.05 -11.44
CA LYS A 399 18.17 17.54 -10.16
C LYS A 399 16.68 17.83 -10.30
N PRO A 400 15.80 17.14 -9.55
CA PRO A 400 14.39 17.49 -9.45
C PRO A 400 14.19 18.75 -8.59
N ALA A 401 13.05 19.42 -8.73
CA ALA A 401 12.65 20.53 -7.86
C ALA A 401 12.42 20.03 -6.42
N GLU A 402 11.81 18.86 -6.29
CA GLU A 402 11.53 18.22 -5.00
C GLU A 402 11.66 16.68 -5.14
N THR A 403 12.11 16.03 -4.08
CA THR A 403 12.20 14.57 -3.99
C THR A 403 11.45 14.10 -2.75
N THR A 404 10.51 13.19 -2.93
CA THR A 404 9.83 12.47 -1.86
C THR A 404 10.33 11.02 -1.80
N ASP A 405 9.84 10.23 -0.85
CA ASP A 405 10.21 8.82 -0.77
C ASP A 405 9.81 8.02 -2.03
N ALA A 406 8.69 8.38 -2.66
CA ALA A 406 8.13 7.65 -3.79
C ALA A 406 8.24 8.38 -5.14
N LEU A 407 8.43 9.70 -5.15
CA LEU A 407 8.31 10.52 -6.36
C LEU A 407 9.47 11.51 -6.51
N TYR A 408 9.85 11.74 -7.77
CA TYR A 408 10.53 12.94 -8.20
C TYR A 408 9.51 13.96 -8.67
N ARG A 409 9.66 15.23 -8.32
CA ARG A 409 8.82 16.33 -8.77
C ARG A 409 9.65 17.31 -9.57
N PHE A 410 9.24 17.53 -10.81
CA PHE A 410 9.88 18.44 -11.74
C PHE A 410 8.93 19.62 -12.00
N GLU A 411 9.46 20.81 -11.98
CA GLU A 411 8.69 22.04 -12.16
C GLU A 411 9.07 22.69 -13.48
N GLU A 412 8.07 22.91 -14.34
CA GLU A 412 8.22 23.47 -15.67
C GLU A 412 7.25 24.67 -15.84
N SER A 413 7.77 25.80 -16.31
CA SER A 413 6.94 26.94 -16.69
C SER A 413 6.51 26.80 -18.13
N VAL A 414 5.19 26.75 -18.39
CA VAL A 414 4.63 26.61 -19.73
C VAL A 414 3.92 27.90 -20.14
N PRO A 415 4.50 28.72 -21.03
CA PRO A 415 3.87 29.96 -21.49
C PRO A 415 2.54 29.72 -22.21
N PRO A 416 1.67 30.75 -22.30
CA PRO A 416 0.37 30.64 -22.95
C PRO A 416 0.50 30.19 -24.41
N GLY A 417 -0.31 29.21 -24.81
CA GLY A 417 -0.35 28.67 -26.16
C GLY A 417 0.91 27.89 -26.57
N LYS A 418 1.88 27.65 -25.65
CA LYS A 418 3.14 26.94 -25.95
C LYS A 418 3.17 25.54 -25.37
N SER A 419 4.17 24.79 -25.81
CA SER A 419 4.48 23.46 -25.26
C SER A 419 5.85 23.46 -24.60
N ALA A 420 5.98 22.67 -23.54
CA ALA A 420 7.23 22.35 -22.88
C ALA A 420 7.45 20.83 -22.95
N THR A 421 8.71 20.42 -22.99
CA THR A 421 9.08 19.00 -23.03
C THR A 421 10.05 18.70 -21.89
N LEU A 422 9.72 17.70 -21.10
CA LEU A 422 10.57 17.16 -20.05
C LEU A 422 10.90 15.71 -20.38
N THR A 423 12.18 15.36 -20.42
CA THR A 423 12.64 13.97 -20.52
C THR A 423 13.22 13.54 -19.18
N VAL A 424 12.78 12.39 -18.69
CA VAL A 424 13.27 11.81 -17.44
C VAL A 424 13.93 10.48 -17.75
N ASP A 425 15.24 10.41 -17.45
CA ASP A 425 16.03 9.19 -17.57
C ASP A 425 16.39 8.69 -16.16
N GLN A 426 16.09 7.44 -15.90
CA GLN A 426 16.50 6.72 -14.69
C GLN A 426 17.34 5.50 -15.10
N GLN A 427 18.36 5.17 -14.32
CA GLN A 427 19.31 4.12 -14.61
C GLN A 427 19.55 3.22 -13.40
N HIS A 428 19.67 1.92 -13.65
CA HIS A 428 20.03 0.94 -12.64
C HIS A 428 21.17 0.08 -13.13
N THR A 429 22.25 -0.01 -12.35
CA THR A 429 23.39 -0.89 -12.65
C THR A 429 23.43 -1.98 -11.59
N TYR A 430 23.44 -3.24 -12.03
CA TYR A 430 23.44 -4.39 -11.13
C TYR A 430 24.36 -5.49 -11.62
N GLY A 431 24.84 -6.31 -10.68
CA GLY A 431 25.65 -7.47 -10.96
C GLY A 431 24.82 -8.75 -10.95
N GLN A 432 25.05 -9.61 -11.95
CA GLN A 432 24.51 -10.97 -12.00
C GLN A 432 25.64 -11.97 -11.89
N ALA A 433 25.55 -12.93 -10.96
CA ALA A 433 26.51 -13.99 -10.80
C ALA A 433 25.95 -15.32 -11.32
N ILE A 434 26.65 -15.95 -12.25
CA ILE A 434 26.24 -17.18 -12.91
C ILE A 434 27.31 -18.24 -12.68
N ALA A 435 26.97 -19.28 -11.91
CA ALA A 435 27.89 -20.42 -11.74
C ALA A 435 28.04 -21.16 -13.07
N LEU A 436 29.28 -21.40 -13.51
CA LEU A 436 29.55 -22.02 -14.80
C LEU A 436 29.36 -23.55 -14.81
N LEU A 437 29.45 -24.21 -13.65
CA LEU A 437 29.39 -25.68 -13.55
C LEU A 437 28.08 -26.31 -14.09
N PRO A 438 26.87 -25.79 -13.75
CA PRO A 438 25.61 -26.37 -14.21
C PRO A 438 25.20 -25.94 -15.64
N ILE A 439 26.00 -25.10 -16.30
CA ILE A 439 25.62 -24.53 -17.60
C ILE A 439 25.93 -25.49 -18.74
N ASP A 440 25.07 -25.51 -19.76
CA ASP A 440 25.28 -26.29 -20.98
C ASP A 440 26.30 -25.61 -21.92
N ALA A 441 26.95 -26.43 -22.76
CA ALA A 441 27.94 -25.97 -23.74
C ALA A 441 27.40 -24.87 -24.69
N SER A 442 26.11 -24.93 -25.06
CA SER A 442 25.44 -23.95 -25.90
C SER A 442 25.36 -22.58 -25.25
N ALA A 443 25.08 -22.51 -23.95
CA ALA A 443 24.99 -21.26 -23.21
C ALA A 443 26.36 -20.55 -23.11
N PHE A 444 27.46 -21.29 -22.95
CA PHE A 444 28.81 -20.72 -23.00
C PHE A 444 29.07 -20.03 -24.35
N ILE A 445 28.63 -20.62 -25.44
CA ILE A 445 28.78 -20.04 -26.78
C ILE A 445 27.96 -18.74 -26.89
N VAL A 446 26.72 -18.71 -26.38
CA VAL A 446 25.89 -17.50 -26.37
C VAL A 446 26.58 -16.35 -25.63
N TYR A 447 27.08 -16.60 -24.42
CA TYR A 447 27.82 -15.57 -23.66
C TYR A 447 29.11 -15.14 -24.37
N SER A 448 29.84 -16.06 -25.01
CA SER A 448 31.06 -15.73 -25.73
C SER A 448 30.86 -14.85 -26.98
N GLN A 449 29.63 -14.82 -27.54
CA GLN A 449 29.28 -13.98 -28.68
C GLN A 449 28.87 -12.55 -28.28
N ASN A 450 28.62 -12.29 -26.98
CA ASN A 450 28.21 -10.98 -26.52
C ASN A 450 29.35 -9.95 -26.71
N ALA A 451 29.01 -8.83 -27.38
CA ALA A 451 29.99 -7.78 -27.69
C ALA A 451 30.57 -7.10 -26.46
N ALA A 452 29.82 -7.01 -25.37
CA ALA A 452 30.20 -6.32 -24.14
C ALA A 452 31.21 -7.11 -23.27
N ILE A 453 31.34 -8.42 -23.50
CA ILE A 453 32.24 -9.26 -22.72
C ILE A 453 33.68 -9.11 -23.26
N PRO A 454 34.69 -8.93 -22.40
CA PRO A 454 36.09 -8.85 -22.82
C PRO A 454 36.58 -10.10 -23.55
N GLN A 455 37.51 -9.95 -24.51
CA GLN A 455 38.00 -11.05 -25.31
C GLN A 455 38.62 -12.20 -24.50
N PRO A 456 39.41 -11.96 -23.44
CA PRO A 456 39.94 -13.04 -22.61
C PRO A 456 38.85 -13.90 -21.96
N VAL A 457 37.74 -13.27 -21.53
CA VAL A 457 36.58 -13.95 -20.94
C VAL A 457 35.86 -14.77 -22.01
N LYS A 458 35.72 -14.23 -23.24
CA LYS A 458 35.13 -14.97 -24.37
C LYS A 458 35.92 -16.23 -24.70
N ASP A 459 37.25 -16.10 -24.76
CA ASP A 459 38.15 -17.22 -25.06
C ASP A 459 38.04 -18.29 -23.97
N ALA A 460 37.94 -17.88 -22.72
CA ALA A 460 37.72 -18.77 -21.59
C ALA A 460 36.39 -19.51 -21.65
N LEU A 461 35.31 -18.80 -22.02
CA LEU A 461 33.97 -19.40 -22.21
C LEU A 461 33.92 -20.39 -23.38
N VAL A 462 34.58 -20.08 -24.50
CA VAL A 462 34.69 -21.00 -25.64
C VAL A 462 35.44 -22.28 -25.21
N LYS A 463 36.51 -22.15 -24.44
CA LYS A 463 37.26 -23.30 -23.91
C LYS A 463 36.42 -24.12 -22.93
N ALA A 464 35.62 -23.47 -22.06
CA ALA A 464 34.66 -24.13 -21.19
C ALA A 464 33.62 -24.93 -21.99
N ALA A 465 33.08 -24.34 -23.09
CA ALA A 465 32.17 -25.01 -24.00
C ALA A 465 32.78 -26.28 -24.61
N GLN A 466 34.05 -26.24 -24.99
CA GLN A 466 34.77 -27.42 -25.52
C GLN A 466 34.88 -28.56 -24.48
N PHE A 467 35.24 -28.23 -23.24
CA PHE A 467 35.29 -29.22 -22.16
C PHE A 467 33.92 -29.82 -21.88
N LYS A 468 32.89 -28.99 -21.72
CA LYS A 468 31.50 -29.46 -21.46
C LYS A 468 30.97 -30.27 -22.63
N GLY A 469 31.25 -29.85 -23.87
CA GLY A 469 30.88 -30.60 -25.07
C GLY A 469 31.51 -31.99 -25.10
N ALA A 470 32.81 -32.10 -24.73
CA ALA A 470 33.47 -33.37 -24.66
C ALA A 470 32.87 -34.33 -23.59
N VAL A 471 32.46 -33.79 -22.43
CA VAL A 471 31.72 -34.57 -21.42
C VAL A 471 30.40 -35.07 -21.99
N THR A 472 29.58 -34.17 -22.55
CA THR A 472 28.28 -34.53 -23.11
C THR A 472 28.36 -35.52 -24.27
N ASP A 473 29.41 -35.47 -25.09
CA ASP A 473 29.63 -36.44 -26.16
C ASP A 473 29.96 -37.83 -25.61
N THR A 474 30.74 -37.92 -24.53
CA THR A 474 31.02 -39.21 -23.87
C THR A 474 29.77 -39.77 -23.21
N GLU A 475 28.98 -38.94 -22.53
CA GLU A 475 27.68 -39.34 -21.95
C GLU A 475 26.76 -39.92 -23.01
N ARG A 476 26.69 -39.29 -24.19
CA ARG A 476 25.88 -39.76 -25.30
C ARG A 476 26.36 -41.11 -25.83
N GLN A 477 27.68 -41.26 -26.00
CA GLN A 477 28.30 -42.54 -26.42
C GLN A 477 28.02 -43.66 -25.41
N LEU A 478 28.17 -43.35 -24.13
CA LEU A 478 27.88 -44.30 -23.05
C LEU A 478 26.40 -44.72 -23.01
N ALA A 479 25.49 -43.76 -23.17
CA ALA A 479 24.05 -44.05 -23.25
C ALA A 479 23.71 -44.95 -24.45
N GLN A 480 24.29 -44.64 -25.64
CA GLN A 480 24.10 -45.47 -26.82
C GLN A 480 24.66 -46.88 -26.62
N LEU A 481 25.86 -47.00 -26.10
CA LEU A 481 26.46 -48.34 -25.85
C LEU A 481 25.65 -49.18 -24.85
N ARG A 482 25.10 -48.55 -23.82
CA ARG A 482 24.21 -49.19 -22.85
C ARG A 482 22.91 -49.68 -23.49
N GLN A 483 22.34 -48.89 -24.40
CA GLN A 483 21.17 -49.28 -25.17
C GLN A 483 21.47 -50.46 -26.07
N ASP A 484 22.58 -50.41 -26.85
CA ASP A 484 23.01 -51.47 -27.74
C ASP A 484 23.26 -52.80 -26.94
N LYS A 485 23.85 -52.68 -25.75
CA LYS A 485 24.06 -53.82 -24.83
C LYS A 485 22.74 -54.43 -24.35
N SER A 486 21.77 -53.59 -24.01
CA SER A 486 20.43 -54.01 -23.62
C SER A 486 19.70 -54.74 -24.74
N ASP A 487 19.81 -54.20 -25.96
CA ASP A 487 19.18 -54.82 -27.14
C ASP A 487 19.82 -56.16 -27.47
N LEU A 488 21.16 -56.28 -27.36
CA LEU A 488 21.89 -57.52 -27.56
C LEU A 488 21.52 -58.59 -26.53
N ALA A 489 21.38 -58.20 -25.24
CA ALA A 489 20.92 -59.09 -24.17
C ALA A 489 19.50 -59.62 -24.42
N ALA A 490 18.59 -58.76 -24.87
CA ALA A 490 17.21 -59.14 -25.23
C ALA A 490 17.19 -60.14 -26.41
N GLU A 491 18.09 -59.94 -27.39
CA GLU A 491 18.22 -60.88 -28.52
C GLU A 491 18.80 -62.20 -28.06
N GLN A 492 19.81 -62.26 -27.22
CA GLN A 492 20.33 -63.47 -26.61
C GLN A 492 19.24 -64.25 -25.84
N ASP A 493 18.41 -63.60 -25.06
CA ASP A 493 17.31 -64.23 -24.33
C ASP A 493 16.27 -64.81 -25.27
N ARG A 494 15.97 -64.16 -26.37
CA ARG A 494 15.11 -64.68 -27.44
C ARG A 494 15.71 -65.92 -28.07
N MET A 495 17.02 -65.93 -28.36
CA MET A 495 17.71 -67.08 -28.90
C MET A 495 17.76 -68.26 -27.95
N ARG A 496 18.03 -68.06 -26.67
CA ARG A 496 17.97 -69.10 -25.63
C ARG A 496 16.57 -69.74 -25.55
N ARG A 497 15.50 -68.92 -25.60
CA ARG A 497 14.13 -69.46 -25.66
C ARG A 497 13.88 -70.25 -26.94
N ASN A 498 14.37 -69.84 -28.09
CA ASN A 498 14.24 -70.57 -29.32
C ASN A 498 15.02 -71.92 -29.26
N MET A 499 16.22 -71.97 -28.71
CA MET A 499 17.01 -73.16 -28.54
C MET A 499 16.36 -74.18 -27.59
N SER A 500 15.58 -73.79 -26.59
CA SER A 500 14.89 -74.69 -25.68
C SER A 500 13.81 -75.55 -26.35
N VAL A 501 13.28 -75.13 -27.50
CA VAL A 501 12.23 -75.81 -28.26
C VAL A 501 12.76 -76.52 -29.51
N VAL A 502 14.04 -76.37 -29.84
CA VAL A 502 14.69 -77.03 -31.01
C VAL A 502 15.53 -78.20 -30.56
N SER A 503 15.40 -79.40 -31.24
CA SER A 503 16.18 -80.57 -30.91
C SER A 503 17.68 -80.37 -31.10
N PRO A 504 18.51 -80.77 -30.07
CA PRO A 504 19.97 -80.73 -30.15
C PRO A 504 20.47 -81.56 -31.36
N GLY A 505 21.43 -81.06 -32.14
CA GLY A 505 22.02 -81.70 -33.31
C GLY A 505 21.48 -81.31 -34.64
N THR A 506 20.39 -80.51 -34.72
CA THR A 506 19.90 -79.92 -35.99
C THR A 506 20.83 -78.80 -36.42
N ASP A 507 20.94 -78.53 -37.76
CA ASP A 507 21.75 -77.47 -38.29
C ASP A 507 21.26 -76.04 -37.85
N TYR A 508 19.97 -75.95 -37.55
CA TYR A 508 19.42 -74.74 -36.98
C TYR A 508 19.91 -74.49 -35.53
N TYR A 509 19.98 -75.53 -34.72
CA TYR A 509 20.52 -75.49 -33.35
C TYR A 509 21.99 -75.06 -33.38
N LYS A 510 22.81 -75.63 -34.26
CA LYS A 510 24.23 -75.22 -34.44
C LYS A 510 24.42 -73.77 -34.84
N LYS A 511 23.53 -73.28 -35.74
CA LYS A 511 23.56 -71.86 -36.17
C LYS A 511 23.18 -70.92 -35.02
N LEU A 512 22.23 -71.26 -34.15
CA LEU A 512 21.86 -70.47 -32.98
C LEU A 512 22.99 -70.46 -31.96
N LEU A 513 23.67 -71.61 -31.75
CA LEU A 513 24.79 -71.74 -30.84
C LEU A 513 25.95 -70.83 -31.28
N GLN A 514 26.32 -70.86 -32.57
CA GLN A 514 27.35 -70.02 -33.15
C GLN A 514 27.01 -68.56 -33.04
N LYS A 515 25.73 -68.14 -33.31
CA LYS A 515 25.30 -66.78 -33.08
C LYS A 515 25.37 -66.32 -31.63
N LEU A 516 25.06 -67.19 -30.69
CA LEU A 516 25.21 -66.91 -29.25
C LEU A 516 26.66 -66.68 -28.87
N ASP A 517 27.59 -67.50 -29.39
CA ASP A 517 29.03 -67.39 -29.16
C ASP A 517 29.60 -66.10 -29.73
N ASP A 518 29.19 -65.77 -30.96
CA ASP A 518 29.54 -64.48 -31.61
C ASP A 518 29.02 -63.26 -30.80
N GLN A 519 27.79 -63.33 -30.29
CA GLN A 519 27.19 -62.29 -29.49
C GLN A 519 27.79 -62.21 -28.09
N GLU A 520 28.22 -63.28 -27.46
CA GLU A 520 28.96 -63.26 -26.18
C GLU A 520 30.28 -62.53 -26.33
N THR A 521 31.03 -62.86 -27.43
CA THR A 521 32.25 -62.13 -27.75
C THR A 521 31.99 -60.62 -27.98
N GLN A 522 30.85 -60.27 -28.59
CA GLN A 522 30.46 -58.88 -28.78
C GLN A 522 30.10 -58.21 -27.45
N PHE A 523 29.43 -58.90 -26.57
CA PHE A 523 29.03 -58.41 -25.25
C PHE A 523 30.27 -58.11 -24.39
N GLU A 524 31.28 -58.99 -24.36
CA GLU A 524 32.54 -58.79 -23.65
C GLU A 524 33.30 -57.56 -24.18
N LYS A 525 33.31 -57.35 -25.49
CA LYS A 525 33.87 -56.11 -26.11
C LYS A 525 33.15 -54.85 -25.68
N MET A 526 31.79 -54.91 -25.69
CA MET A 526 30.99 -53.80 -25.25
C MET A 526 31.18 -53.51 -23.76
N GLU A 527 31.33 -54.53 -22.92
CA GLU A 527 31.66 -54.32 -21.50
C GLU A 527 33.01 -53.64 -21.29
N THR A 528 34.03 -54.05 -22.05
CA THR A 528 35.35 -53.45 -21.99
C THR A 528 35.29 -51.98 -22.46
N GLN A 529 34.53 -51.72 -23.52
CA GLN A 529 34.32 -50.37 -24.06
C GLN A 529 33.53 -49.48 -23.07
N GLU A 530 32.54 -50.06 -22.38
CA GLU A 530 31.77 -49.32 -21.36
C GLU A 530 32.67 -48.89 -20.19
N LYS A 531 33.55 -49.76 -19.70
CA LYS A 531 34.53 -49.45 -18.66
C LYS A 531 35.47 -48.33 -19.09
N GLN A 532 35.93 -48.34 -20.35
CA GLN A 532 36.76 -47.29 -20.91
C GLN A 532 36.04 -45.97 -21.01
N LEU A 533 34.79 -45.93 -21.50
CA LEU A 533 34.00 -44.73 -21.63
C LEU A 533 33.60 -44.15 -20.27
N VAL A 534 33.33 -44.98 -19.25
CA VAL A 534 33.08 -44.51 -17.89
C VAL A 534 34.32 -43.83 -17.31
N GLN A 535 35.52 -44.40 -17.49
CA GLN A 535 36.77 -43.79 -17.06
C GLN A 535 37.02 -42.48 -17.81
N GLU A 536 36.81 -42.46 -19.12
CA GLU A 536 36.95 -41.27 -19.94
C GLU A 536 35.99 -40.15 -19.56
N GLN A 537 34.75 -40.49 -19.21
CA GLN A 537 33.78 -39.54 -18.68
C GLN A 537 34.27 -38.89 -17.39
N GLN A 538 34.72 -39.71 -16.41
CA GLN A 538 35.26 -39.22 -15.13
C GLN A 538 36.47 -38.31 -15.34
N ASP A 539 37.39 -38.68 -16.22
CA ASP A 539 38.59 -37.91 -16.52
C ASP A 539 38.22 -36.56 -17.19
N ARG A 540 37.25 -36.54 -18.10
CA ARG A 540 36.74 -35.33 -18.75
C ARG A 540 35.95 -34.41 -17.80
N GLU A 541 35.13 -34.99 -16.94
CA GLU A 541 34.42 -34.24 -15.88
C GLU A 541 35.43 -33.56 -14.95
N LYS A 542 36.39 -34.30 -14.46
CA LYS A 542 37.44 -33.76 -13.61
C LYS A 542 38.27 -32.67 -14.31
N ALA A 543 38.61 -32.85 -15.56
CA ALA A 543 39.34 -31.83 -16.33
C ALA A 543 38.52 -30.56 -16.50
N PHE A 544 37.21 -30.66 -16.64
CA PHE A 544 36.29 -29.53 -16.68
C PHE A 544 36.16 -28.82 -15.34
N GLU A 545 36.02 -29.56 -14.24
CA GLU A 545 36.01 -29.01 -12.88
C GLU A 545 37.30 -28.32 -12.49
N ASP A 546 38.45 -28.94 -12.80
CA ASP A 546 39.77 -28.38 -12.56
C ASP A 546 39.99 -27.09 -13.38
N TYR A 547 39.54 -27.07 -14.64
CA TYR A 547 39.58 -25.88 -15.45
C TYR A 547 38.77 -24.75 -14.86
N GLN A 548 37.53 -25.04 -14.45
CA GLN A 548 36.63 -24.01 -13.90
C GLN A 548 37.09 -23.48 -12.55
N SER A 549 37.53 -24.34 -11.63
CA SER A 549 37.96 -23.94 -10.30
C SER A 549 39.16 -23.02 -10.32
N GLY A 550 40.05 -23.19 -11.30
CA GLY A 550 41.20 -22.33 -11.55
C GLY A 550 40.94 -21.11 -12.40
N LEU A 551 39.71 -20.99 -12.98
CA LEU A 551 39.42 -19.94 -13.94
C LEU A 551 39.10 -18.61 -13.24
N SER A 552 39.95 -17.62 -13.41
CA SER A 552 39.74 -16.22 -13.01
C SER A 552 40.31 -15.33 -14.12
N VAL A 553 39.44 -14.58 -14.77
CA VAL A 553 39.73 -13.76 -15.96
C VAL A 553 38.86 -12.51 -15.92
N ASP A 554 39.48 -11.34 -16.08
CA ASP A 554 38.86 -10.02 -16.15
C ASP A 554 38.70 -9.53 -17.60
#